data_2b5ce34f7ef206fda3e151311cabe15d
#
_entry.id   2b5ce34f7ef206fda3e151311cabe15d
#
_cell.length_a   1.000
_cell.length_b   1.000
_cell.length_c   1.000
_cell.angle_alpha   90.00
_cell.angle_beta   90.00
_cell.angle_gamma   90.00
#
_symmetry.space_group_name_H-M   'P 1'
#
loop_
_entity.id
_entity.type
_entity.pdbx_description
1 polymer ?
#
loop_
_entity_poly.entity_id
_entity_poly.type
_entity_poly.pdbx_seq_one_letter_code
_entity_poly.pdbx_strand_id
1 'polypeptide(L)'
;MNKVLITFMMACVCQAGHVMAQQNDDVLPKQLPPIPDVPAKQAVNSVKMADSNTFMEVNIGLPITDGPFKPNWESIEKNYPGTPQWLRDSKFGIWVHFGPQSAGESGDWYARNLYKEEHHAYKNHLKRYGHPSEVGYKDVLRTWNPTKLDPERLTALYQKAGARFLMIQGVHHDNYDLWNSRYQPWNSVNIGPKRDLLREWVDACHKHNMRYGVTFHHEYTWWWWQTAFGSDKSGDKAGVPYDGNLTLADGKGKWWEGYDPR
;
A
#
# COMPACT_ATOMS: atom_id res chain seq x y z
N MET A 1 -14.09 -35.43 1.38
CA MET A 1 -14.10 -34.34 2.38
C MET A 1 -13.08 -33.29 1.89
N ASN A 2 -13.54 -32.32 1.11
CA ASN A 2 -12.69 -31.29 0.52
C ASN A 2 -12.64 -30.12 1.50
N LYS A 3 -11.45 -29.91 2.07
CA LYS A 3 -11.17 -28.68 2.83
C LYS A 3 -10.92 -27.54 1.83
N VAL A 4 -11.89 -26.69 1.66
CA VAL A 4 -11.74 -25.43 0.91
C VAL A 4 -10.92 -24.48 1.80
N LEU A 5 -9.74 -24.14 1.35
CA LEU A 5 -8.90 -23.10 1.96
C LEU A 5 -9.56 -21.74 1.68
N ILE A 6 -10.24 -21.19 2.66
CA ILE A 6 -10.83 -19.85 2.57
C ILE A 6 -9.73 -18.86 2.94
N THR A 7 -9.17 -18.21 1.94
CA THR A 7 -8.28 -17.06 2.14
C THR A 7 -9.13 -15.90 2.69
N PHE A 8 -8.91 -15.51 3.93
CA PHE A 8 -9.58 -14.39 4.57
C PHE A 8 -9.19 -13.08 3.88
N MET A 9 -10.05 -12.59 3.02
CA MET A 9 -10.08 -11.18 2.63
C MET A 9 -10.86 -10.43 3.70
N MET A 10 -10.16 -9.69 4.56
CA MET A 10 -10.79 -8.78 5.50
C MET A 10 -11.31 -7.57 4.72
N ALA A 11 -12.53 -7.69 4.19
CA ALA A 11 -13.21 -6.56 3.57
C ALA A 11 -13.83 -5.72 4.70
N CYS A 12 -13.22 -4.59 5.03
CA CYS A 12 -13.89 -3.54 5.77
C CYS A 12 -15.02 -2.98 4.90
N VAL A 13 -16.24 -3.49 5.09
CA VAL A 13 -17.43 -2.90 4.49
C VAL A 13 -17.85 -1.70 5.34
N CYS A 14 -17.40 -0.52 4.97
CA CYS A 14 -17.98 0.70 5.51
C CYS A 14 -19.40 0.86 4.95
N GLN A 15 -20.42 0.53 5.75
CA GLN A 15 -21.74 1.10 5.51
C GLN A 15 -21.65 2.61 5.68
N ALA A 16 -22.11 3.35 4.68
CA ALA A 16 -22.26 4.80 4.75
C ALA A 16 -23.39 5.17 5.72
N GLY A 17 -23.12 5.04 6.99
CA GLY A 17 -23.76 5.80 8.04
C GLY A 17 -22.79 6.92 8.39
N HIS A 18 -23.23 8.17 8.35
CA HIS A 18 -22.50 9.33 8.80
C HIS A 18 -22.19 9.18 10.30
N VAL A 19 -21.16 8.44 10.62
CA VAL A 19 -20.42 8.63 11.86
C VAL A 19 -19.16 9.37 11.45
N MET A 20 -19.27 10.70 11.39
CA MET A 20 -18.11 11.56 11.57
C MET A 20 -17.61 11.24 12.98
N ALA A 21 -16.71 10.26 13.09
CA ALA A 21 -15.88 10.18 14.26
C ALA A 21 -15.15 11.52 14.32
N GLN A 22 -15.54 12.39 15.26
CA GLN A 22 -14.69 13.50 15.66
C GLN A 22 -13.39 12.85 16.11
N GLN A 23 -12.41 12.81 15.20
CA GLN A 23 -11.05 12.49 15.55
C GLN A 23 -10.58 13.60 16.48
N ASN A 24 -10.37 13.22 17.72
CA ASN A 24 -9.68 14.06 18.69
C ASN A 24 -8.24 14.16 18.17
N ASP A 25 -7.90 15.26 17.49
CA ASP A 25 -6.57 15.51 16.91
C ASP A 25 -5.44 15.49 17.99
N ASP A 26 -5.83 15.43 19.27
CA ASP A 26 -4.91 15.40 20.41
C ASP A 26 -4.44 13.98 20.79
N VAL A 27 -4.95 12.92 20.20
CA VAL A 27 -4.66 11.52 20.60
C VAL A 27 -3.54 10.89 19.77
N LEU A 28 -3.24 11.41 18.60
CA LEU A 28 -2.13 10.91 17.80
C LEU A 28 -0.83 11.64 18.17
N PRO A 29 0.28 10.92 18.36
CA PRO A 29 1.56 11.56 18.59
C PRO A 29 1.88 12.47 17.41
N LYS A 30 2.14 13.76 17.70
CA LYS A 30 2.53 14.77 16.71
C LYS A 30 3.83 14.43 15.96
N GLN A 31 4.57 13.45 16.46
CA GLN A 31 5.71 12.83 15.79
C GLN A 31 5.60 11.32 15.97
N LEU A 32 5.74 10.58 14.89
CA LEU A 32 5.98 9.15 14.99
C LEU A 32 7.27 8.94 15.79
N PRO A 33 7.32 7.91 16.66
CA PRO A 33 8.57 7.58 17.36
C PRO A 33 9.66 7.39 16.28
N PRO A 34 10.91 7.81 16.57
CA PRO A 34 12.00 7.61 15.65
C PRO A 34 12.09 6.13 15.31
N ILE A 35 12.16 5.83 14.01
CA ILE A 35 12.38 4.46 13.55
C ILE A 35 13.74 4.05 14.13
N PRO A 36 13.83 2.95 14.91
CA PRO A 36 15.10 2.50 15.43
C PRO A 36 16.06 2.29 14.26
N ASP A 37 17.28 2.82 14.37
CA ASP A 37 18.36 2.53 13.44
C ASP A 37 18.70 1.03 13.55
N VAL A 38 17.97 0.22 12.82
CA VAL A 38 18.31 -1.19 12.65
C VAL A 38 19.37 -1.24 11.56
N PRO A 39 20.61 -1.66 11.86
CA PRO A 39 21.64 -1.80 10.84
C PRO A 39 21.12 -2.70 9.72
N ALA A 40 21.16 -2.23 8.48
CA ALA A 40 20.63 -2.93 7.30
C ALA A 40 21.12 -4.39 7.18
N LYS A 41 22.30 -4.70 7.71
CA LYS A 41 22.86 -6.06 7.77
C LYS A 41 22.11 -7.02 8.71
N GLN A 42 21.41 -6.53 9.74
CA GLN A 42 20.63 -7.38 10.64
C GLN A 42 19.23 -7.68 10.08
N ALA A 43 18.68 -6.78 9.28
CA ALA A 43 17.34 -6.90 8.72
C ALA A 43 17.21 -8.05 7.69
N VAL A 44 18.29 -8.35 6.95
CA VAL A 44 18.24 -9.32 5.83
C VAL A 44 18.35 -10.78 6.29
N ASN A 45 18.96 -11.05 7.45
CA ASN A 45 19.29 -12.41 7.88
C ASN A 45 18.43 -12.95 9.03
N SER A 46 17.52 -12.22 9.60
CA SER A 46 16.84 -12.60 10.84
C SER A 46 15.33 -12.64 10.80
N VAL A 47 14.69 -12.42 9.66
CA VAL A 47 13.26 -12.68 9.56
C VAL A 47 13.06 -14.19 9.31
N LYS A 48 13.27 -15.00 10.34
CA LYS A 48 12.41 -16.16 10.52
C LYS A 48 11.02 -15.60 10.65
N MET A 49 10.12 -15.92 9.72
CA MET A 49 8.70 -15.71 9.90
C MET A 49 8.38 -16.16 11.31
N ALA A 50 7.97 -15.22 12.17
CA ALA A 50 7.55 -15.57 13.51
C ALA A 50 6.53 -16.69 13.37
N ASP A 51 6.73 -17.75 14.13
CA ASP A 51 5.81 -18.87 14.18
C ASP A 51 4.41 -18.26 14.36
N SER A 52 3.44 -18.69 13.57
CA SER A 52 2.09 -18.12 13.48
C SER A 52 1.35 -18.06 14.84
N ASN A 53 1.97 -18.57 15.88
CA ASN A 53 1.47 -18.57 17.26
C ASN A 53 2.10 -17.51 18.17
N THR A 54 3.06 -16.72 17.69
CA THR A 54 3.67 -15.66 18.52
C THR A 54 2.96 -14.35 18.26
N PHE A 55 1.88 -14.09 18.99
CA PHE A 55 1.29 -12.76 19.06
C PHE A 55 2.23 -11.85 19.87
N MET A 56 2.87 -10.89 19.22
CA MET A 56 3.48 -9.78 19.93
C MET A 56 2.35 -8.87 20.40
N GLU A 57 2.19 -8.73 21.69
CA GLU A 57 1.33 -7.71 22.28
C GLU A 57 2.00 -6.35 22.04
N VAL A 58 1.60 -5.68 20.99
CA VAL A 58 2.08 -4.32 20.68
C VAL A 58 1.12 -3.34 21.32
N ASN A 59 1.57 -2.66 22.35
CA ASN A 59 0.83 -1.51 22.91
C ASN A 59 1.00 -0.33 21.94
N ILE A 60 0.03 -0.14 21.05
CA ILE A 60 0.01 0.97 20.10
C ILE A 60 -0.42 2.30 20.71
N GLY A 61 -0.70 2.34 22.01
CA GLY A 61 -1.12 3.57 22.72
C GLY A 61 -2.47 4.13 22.27
N LEU A 62 -3.20 3.41 21.41
CA LEU A 62 -4.53 3.81 20.97
C LEU A 62 -5.60 3.14 21.84
N PRO A 63 -6.71 3.85 22.16
CA PRO A 63 -7.81 3.23 22.86
C PRO A 63 -8.41 2.12 21.98
N ILE A 64 -8.40 0.90 22.51
CA ILE A 64 -9.10 -0.23 21.89
C ILE A 64 -10.55 -0.11 22.32
N THR A 65 -11.45 0.17 21.37
CA THR A 65 -12.89 0.16 21.64
C THR A 65 -13.38 -1.27 21.72
N ASP A 66 -14.24 -1.54 22.72
CA ASP A 66 -14.91 -2.82 22.83
C ASP A 66 -15.77 -3.06 21.60
N GLY A 67 -15.33 -3.97 20.76
CA GLY A 67 -16.08 -4.46 19.62
C GLY A 67 -16.88 -5.72 19.98
N PRO A 68 -17.73 -6.22 19.07
CA PRO A 68 -18.47 -7.47 19.31
C PRO A 68 -17.56 -8.71 19.32
N PHE A 69 -16.32 -8.58 18.88
CA PHE A 69 -15.37 -9.68 18.76
C PHE A 69 -14.27 -9.60 19.82
N LYS A 70 -14.05 -10.71 20.52
CA LYS A 70 -12.83 -10.92 21.32
C LYS A 70 -11.76 -11.60 20.45
N PRO A 71 -10.47 -11.53 20.79
CA PRO A 71 -9.38 -12.13 20.00
C PRO A 71 -9.31 -13.65 20.20
N ASN A 72 -10.42 -14.34 19.97
CA ASN A 72 -10.50 -15.80 19.98
C ASN A 72 -11.55 -16.30 18.98
N TRP A 73 -11.37 -17.52 18.50
CA TRP A 73 -12.21 -18.11 17.47
C TRP A 73 -13.66 -18.30 17.91
N GLU A 74 -13.89 -18.64 19.18
CA GLU A 74 -15.24 -18.81 19.71
C GLU A 74 -16.07 -17.52 19.61
N SER A 75 -15.46 -16.38 19.96
CA SER A 75 -16.13 -15.08 19.84
C SER A 75 -16.38 -14.70 18.38
N ILE A 76 -15.42 -14.99 17.48
CA ILE A 76 -15.58 -14.71 16.06
C ILE A 76 -16.71 -15.56 15.48
N GLU A 77 -16.72 -16.86 15.73
CA GLU A 77 -17.76 -17.78 15.25
C GLU A 77 -19.15 -17.39 15.74
N LYS A 78 -19.27 -17.06 17.03
CA LYS A 78 -20.55 -16.68 17.65
C LYS A 78 -21.10 -15.36 17.11
N ASN A 79 -20.25 -14.39 16.85
CA ASN A 79 -20.66 -13.01 16.54
C ASN A 79 -20.57 -12.69 15.03
N TYR A 80 -19.99 -13.57 14.22
CA TYR A 80 -19.87 -13.34 12.77
C TYR A 80 -21.24 -13.47 12.08
N PRO A 81 -21.75 -12.38 11.48
CA PRO A 81 -23.09 -12.38 10.88
C PRO A 81 -23.18 -13.15 9.54
N GLY A 82 -22.08 -13.73 9.10
CA GLY A 82 -21.97 -14.36 7.77
C GLY A 82 -21.73 -13.37 6.65
N THR A 83 -21.60 -13.89 5.44
CA THR A 83 -21.44 -13.06 4.24
C THR A 83 -22.71 -12.29 3.96
N PRO A 84 -22.66 -10.95 3.79
CA PRO A 84 -23.83 -10.14 3.49
C PRO A 84 -24.57 -10.62 2.23
N GLN A 85 -25.91 -10.61 2.28
CA GLN A 85 -26.73 -11.08 1.17
C GLN A 85 -26.45 -10.33 -0.15
N TRP A 86 -26.25 -9.00 -0.07
CA TRP A 86 -25.93 -8.19 -1.24
C TRP A 86 -24.66 -8.68 -1.97
N LEU A 87 -23.64 -9.17 -1.24
CA LEU A 87 -22.41 -9.68 -1.85
C LEU A 87 -22.64 -11.02 -2.53
N ARG A 88 -23.47 -11.89 -1.90
CA ARG A 88 -23.88 -13.16 -2.52
C ARG A 88 -24.66 -12.94 -3.81
N ASP A 89 -25.55 -11.95 -3.83
CA ASP A 89 -26.39 -11.63 -4.99
C ASP A 89 -25.63 -10.91 -6.09
N SER A 90 -24.56 -10.20 -5.73
CA SER A 90 -23.74 -9.43 -6.68
C SER A 90 -23.02 -10.32 -7.69
N LYS A 91 -22.55 -11.51 -7.30
CA LYS A 91 -21.85 -12.51 -8.13
C LYS A 91 -20.55 -12.02 -8.77
N PHE A 92 -20.51 -10.77 -9.27
CA PHE A 92 -19.39 -10.24 -10.04
C PHE A 92 -19.03 -8.83 -9.58
N GLY A 93 -17.76 -8.64 -9.29
CA GLY A 93 -17.12 -7.35 -8.99
C GLY A 93 -15.78 -7.23 -9.69
N ILE A 94 -15.25 -6.03 -9.75
CA ILE A 94 -13.93 -5.74 -10.30
C ILE A 94 -13.01 -5.27 -9.17
N TRP A 95 -11.80 -5.79 -9.13
CA TRP A 95 -10.73 -5.27 -8.31
C TRP A 95 -9.82 -4.39 -9.17
N VAL A 96 -9.77 -3.10 -8.85
CA VAL A 96 -8.88 -2.13 -9.48
C VAL A 96 -7.55 -2.14 -8.72
N HIS A 97 -6.58 -2.88 -9.25
CA HIS A 97 -5.23 -3.00 -8.69
C HIS A 97 -4.29 -2.13 -9.54
N PHE A 98 -4.27 -0.82 -9.24
CA PHE A 98 -3.58 0.17 -10.05
C PHE A 98 -2.88 1.21 -9.19
N GLY A 99 -1.62 1.51 -9.51
CA GLY A 99 -0.79 2.47 -8.79
C GLY A 99 0.54 2.69 -9.51
N PRO A 100 1.49 3.40 -8.89
CA PRO A 100 2.78 3.76 -9.51
C PRO A 100 3.67 2.54 -9.79
N GLN A 101 3.40 1.38 -9.23
CA GLN A 101 4.04 0.12 -9.61
C GLN A 101 3.90 -0.17 -11.12
N SER A 102 2.88 0.38 -11.77
CA SER A 102 2.67 0.25 -13.22
C SER A 102 3.72 0.99 -14.07
N ALA A 103 4.40 1.99 -13.50
CA ALA A 103 5.40 2.80 -14.23
C ALA A 103 6.60 1.98 -14.74
N GLY A 104 6.96 0.94 -14.01
CA GLY A 104 8.07 0.06 -14.37
C GLY A 104 7.78 -0.94 -15.47
N GLU A 105 6.51 -1.18 -15.83
CA GLU A 105 6.08 -2.21 -16.78
C GLU A 105 6.71 -3.60 -16.51
N SER A 106 6.92 -3.90 -15.22
CA SER A 106 7.69 -5.08 -14.76
C SER A 106 6.97 -5.85 -13.64
N GLY A 107 5.64 -5.77 -13.62
CA GLY A 107 4.79 -6.40 -12.62
C GLY A 107 4.50 -5.52 -11.41
N ASP A 108 3.56 -5.94 -10.58
CA ASP A 108 3.04 -5.16 -9.45
C ASP A 108 4.05 -4.99 -8.32
N TRP A 109 5.05 -5.87 -8.21
CA TRP A 109 6.15 -5.75 -7.25
C TRP A 109 7.38 -5.01 -7.80
N TYR A 110 7.19 -4.21 -8.83
CA TYR A 110 8.26 -3.43 -9.44
C TYR A 110 9.07 -2.64 -8.42
N ALA A 111 8.42 -1.91 -7.51
CA ALA A 111 9.09 -1.07 -6.52
C ALA A 111 10.06 -1.84 -5.61
N ARG A 112 9.77 -3.12 -5.31
CA ARG A 112 10.69 -4.01 -4.61
C ARG A 112 11.77 -4.58 -5.53
N ASN A 113 11.35 -5.00 -6.72
CA ASN A 113 12.18 -5.82 -7.59
C ASN A 113 13.18 -5.01 -8.41
N LEU A 114 13.00 -3.70 -8.53
CA LEU A 114 14.00 -2.80 -9.11
C LEU A 114 15.30 -2.73 -8.29
N TYR A 115 15.27 -3.18 -7.03
CA TYR A 115 16.43 -3.27 -6.13
C TYR A 115 17.02 -4.69 -6.03
N LYS A 116 16.72 -5.57 -6.98
CA LYS A 116 17.24 -6.93 -7.04
C LYS A 116 18.03 -7.13 -8.33
N GLU A 117 19.34 -7.04 -8.27
CA GLU A 117 20.28 -7.07 -9.40
C GLU A 117 19.96 -8.12 -10.46
N GLU A 118 19.59 -9.35 -10.03
CA GLU A 118 19.29 -10.45 -10.97
C GLU A 118 17.88 -10.40 -11.57
N HIS A 119 16.99 -9.55 -11.05
CA HIS A 119 15.61 -9.52 -11.48
C HIS A 119 15.42 -8.73 -12.78
N HIS A 120 14.47 -9.15 -13.64
CA HIS A 120 14.18 -8.44 -14.89
C HIS A 120 13.73 -6.98 -14.65
N ALA A 121 13.03 -6.70 -13.54
CA ALA A 121 12.61 -5.35 -13.17
C ALA A 121 13.82 -4.43 -12.91
N TYR A 122 14.88 -4.93 -12.29
CA TYR A 122 16.13 -4.18 -12.12
C TYR A 122 16.76 -3.84 -13.48
N LYS A 123 16.88 -4.82 -14.37
CA LYS A 123 17.44 -4.62 -15.71
C LYS A 123 16.63 -3.60 -16.54
N ASN A 124 15.32 -3.66 -16.45
CA ASN A 124 14.42 -2.67 -17.07
C ASN A 124 14.59 -1.29 -16.43
N HIS A 125 14.73 -1.23 -15.10
CA HIS A 125 14.92 0.03 -14.40
C HIS A 125 16.23 0.70 -14.79
N LEU A 126 17.35 -0.04 -14.81
CA LEU A 126 18.64 0.46 -15.29
C LEU A 126 18.54 1.09 -16.69
N LYS A 127 17.86 0.40 -17.60
CA LYS A 127 17.71 0.87 -18.98
C LYS A 127 16.87 2.15 -19.09
N ARG A 128 15.84 2.30 -18.25
CA ARG A 128 14.84 3.38 -18.36
C ARG A 128 15.18 4.60 -17.51
N TYR A 129 15.73 4.36 -16.34
CA TYR A 129 15.87 5.38 -15.30
C TYR A 129 17.30 5.54 -14.79
N GLY A 130 18.14 4.53 -14.93
CA GLY A 130 19.48 4.50 -14.37
C GLY A 130 19.60 3.62 -13.12
N HIS A 131 20.73 3.74 -12.43
CA HIS A 131 21.04 2.89 -11.28
C HIS A 131 20.22 3.30 -10.04
N PRO A 132 19.72 2.33 -9.23
CA PRO A 132 18.90 2.63 -8.05
C PRO A 132 19.58 3.41 -6.92
N SER A 133 20.92 3.58 -6.97
CA SER A 133 21.62 4.50 -6.07
C SER A 133 21.46 5.97 -6.46
N GLU A 134 21.06 6.26 -7.69
CA GLU A 134 20.93 7.60 -8.25
C GLU A 134 19.49 7.96 -8.52
N VAL A 135 18.74 7.03 -9.11
CA VAL A 135 17.33 7.16 -9.46
C VAL A 135 16.60 5.93 -8.94
N GLY A 136 15.98 6.04 -7.79
CA GLY A 136 15.22 4.96 -7.17
C GLY A 136 13.72 5.11 -7.34
N TYR A 137 12.96 4.34 -6.57
CA TYR A 137 11.50 4.34 -6.70
C TYR A 137 10.85 5.70 -6.39
N LYS A 138 11.37 6.46 -5.43
CA LYS A 138 10.88 7.81 -5.14
C LYS A 138 10.92 8.73 -6.37
N ASP A 139 11.94 8.59 -7.22
CA ASP A 139 12.10 9.40 -8.43
C ASP A 139 11.09 8.95 -9.51
N VAL A 140 10.78 7.66 -9.56
CA VAL A 140 9.70 7.12 -10.40
C VAL A 140 8.35 7.67 -9.95
N LEU A 141 8.06 7.72 -8.64
CA LEU A 141 6.85 8.32 -8.08
C LEU A 141 6.67 9.76 -8.55
N ARG A 142 7.75 10.55 -8.53
CA ARG A 142 7.73 11.95 -8.96
C ARG A 142 7.27 12.11 -10.41
N THR A 143 7.69 11.20 -11.28
CA THR A 143 7.42 11.28 -12.72
C THR A 143 6.18 10.51 -13.15
N TRP A 144 5.66 9.62 -12.29
CA TRP A 144 4.46 8.86 -12.59
C TRP A 144 3.23 9.78 -12.72
N ASN A 145 2.60 9.75 -13.87
CA ASN A 145 1.41 10.57 -14.13
C ASN A 145 0.44 9.85 -15.06
N PRO A 146 -0.60 9.20 -14.53
CA PRO A 146 -1.58 8.46 -15.30
C PRO A 146 -2.63 9.39 -15.93
N THR A 147 -2.23 10.25 -16.87
CA THR A 147 -3.08 11.27 -17.50
C THR A 147 -4.28 10.69 -18.24
N LYS A 148 -4.21 9.42 -18.67
CA LYS A 148 -5.30 8.73 -19.37
C LYS A 148 -6.26 7.99 -18.43
N LEU A 149 -5.98 7.97 -17.13
CA LEU A 149 -6.86 7.35 -16.15
C LEU A 149 -8.13 8.20 -15.99
N ASP A 150 -9.26 7.59 -16.31
CA ASP A 150 -10.59 8.14 -16.18
C ASP A 150 -11.46 7.15 -15.38
N PRO A 151 -11.52 7.30 -14.05
CA PRO A 151 -12.27 6.42 -13.17
C PRO A 151 -13.77 6.38 -13.49
N GLU A 152 -14.35 7.51 -13.90
CA GLU A 152 -15.78 7.58 -14.24
C GLU A 152 -16.10 6.70 -15.45
N ARG A 153 -15.37 6.91 -16.55
CA ARG A 153 -15.55 6.12 -17.77
C ARG A 153 -15.33 4.63 -17.51
N LEU A 154 -14.31 4.28 -16.72
CA LEU A 154 -14.02 2.89 -16.39
C LEU A 154 -15.12 2.28 -15.50
N THR A 155 -15.63 3.00 -14.51
CA THR A 155 -16.74 2.55 -13.66
C THR A 155 -17.99 2.28 -14.49
N ALA A 156 -18.34 3.18 -15.40
CA ALA A 156 -19.44 2.98 -16.35
C ALA A 156 -19.25 1.74 -17.23
N LEU A 157 -18.03 1.52 -17.72
CA LEU A 157 -17.70 0.33 -18.52
C LEU A 157 -17.82 -0.95 -17.69
N TYR A 158 -17.32 -0.97 -16.47
CA TYR A 158 -17.42 -2.12 -15.57
C TYR A 158 -18.87 -2.45 -15.21
N GLN A 159 -19.68 -1.42 -14.94
CA GLN A 159 -21.12 -1.60 -14.72
C GLN A 159 -21.81 -2.19 -15.96
N LYS A 160 -21.50 -1.70 -17.15
CA LYS A 160 -22.00 -2.24 -18.42
C LYS A 160 -21.58 -3.70 -18.63
N ALA A 161 -20.40 -4.08 -18.17
CA ALA A 161 -19.91 -5.46 -18.20
C ALA A 161 -20.60 -6.37 -17.15
N GLY A 162 -21.42 -5.82 -16.27
CA GLY A 162 -22.18 -6.57 -15.26
C GLY A 162 -21.59 -6.51 -13.85
N ALA A 163 -20.52 -5.75 -13.61
CA ALA A 163 -19.99 -5.59 -12.28
C ALA A 163 -20.99 -4.88 -11.35
N ARG A 164 -21.08 -5.34 -10.10
CA ARG A 164 -21.99 -4.83 -9.08
C ARG A 164 -21.27 -4.10 -7.95
N PHE A 165 -19.96 -4.26 -7.87
CA PHE A 165 -19.11 -3.58 -6.90
C PHE A 165 -17.67 -3.44 -7.44
N LEU A 166 -16.96 -2.47 -6.92
CA LEU A 166 -15.53 -2.29 -7.14
C LEU A 166 -14.75 -2.45 -5.83
N MET A 167 -13.58 -3.08 -5.91
CA MET A 167 -12.55 -3.00 -4.87
C MET A 167 -11.43 -2.15 -5.43
N ILE A 168 -11.10 -1.06 -4.75
CA ILE A 168 -10.16 -0.05 -5.22
C ILE A 168 -8.90 -0.12 -4.36
N GLN A 169 -7.74 -0.19 -4.98
CA GLN A 169 -6.49 -0.07 -4.25
C GLN A 169 -6.34 1.35 -3.71
N GLY A 170 -6.23 1.49 -2.38
CA GLY A 170 -5.86 2.75 -1.73
C GLY A 170 -4.35 2.92 -1.65
N VAL A 171 -3.64 1.84 -1.29
CA VAL A 171 -2.19 1.80 -1.18
C VAL A 171 -1.68 0.41 -1.49
N HIS A 172 -0.51 0.31 -2.10
CA HIS A 172 0.23 -0.94 -2.29
C HIS A 172 1.28 -1.13 -1.18
N HIS A 173 2.07 -2.21 -1.23
CA HIS A 173 3.20 -2.42 -0.31
C HIS A 173 4.27 -1.33 -0.39
N ASP A 174 4.22 -0.49 -1.43
CA ASP A 174 5.12 0.64 -1.64
C ASP A 174 4.87 1.84 -0.72
N ASN A 175 3.82 1.74 0.11
CA ASN A 175 3.44 2.77 1.08
C ASN A 175 3.18 4.16 0.45
N TYR A 176 2.75 4.17 -0.82
CA TYR A 176 2.37 5.39 -1.52
C TYR A 176 0.84 5.49 -1.59
N ASP A 177 0.28 6.44 -0.85
CA ASP A 177 -1.17 6.61 -0.74
C ASP A 177 -1.77 7.20 -2.02
N LEU A 178 -2.83 6.59 -2.52
CA LEU A 178 -3.54 7.09 -3.71
C LEU A 178 -4.63 8.13 -3.37
N TRP A 179 -4.63 8.66 -2.16
CA TRP A 179 -5.54 9.70 -1.67
C TRP A 179 -4.78 10.84 -0.97
N ASN A 180 -5.48 11.92 -0.67
CA ASN A 180 -4.95 13.06 0.10
C ASN A 180 -4.77 12.68 1.58
N SER A 181 -3.76 11.87 1.88
CA SER A 181 -3.44 11.43 3.22
C SER A 181 -2.87 12.56 4.08
N ARG A 182 -3.37 12.71 5.31
CA ARG A 182 -2.82 13.65 6.29
C ARG A 182 -1.57 13.11 6.99
N TYR A 183 -1.39 11.79 6.99
CA TYR A 183 -0.35 11.11 7.76
C TYR A 183 0.81 10.64 6.89
N GLN A 184 0.55 10.32 5.63
CA GLN A 184 1.56 9.87 4.69
C GLN A 184 1.82 10.97 3.65
N PRO A 185 2.99 11.65 3.71
CA PRO A 185 3.33 12.70 2.74
C PRO A 185 3.61 12.14 1.34
N TRP A 186 4.02 10.88 1.24
CA TRP A 186 4.19 10.16 -0.03
C TRP A 186 2.83 9.72 -0.56
N ASN A 187 2.13 10.64 -1.22
CA ASN A 187 0.79 10.40 -1.75
C ASN A 187 0.57 11.05 -3.12
N SER A 188 -0.47 10.63 -3.81
CA SER A 188 -0.78 11.03 -5.19
C SER A 188 -1.16 12.51 -5.35
N VAL A 189 -1.51 13.19 -4.26
CA VAL A 189 -1.78 14.64 -4.27
C VAL A 189 -0.50 15.45 -4.13
N ASN A 190 0.42 14.98 -3.29
CA ASN A 190 1.67 15.69 -3.00
C ASN A 190 2.77 15.40 -4.03
N ILE A 191 2.82 14.19 -4.59
CA ILE A 191 3.90 13.74 -5.46
C ILE A 191 3.28 13.03 -6.68
N GLY A 192 3.89 13.18 -7.84
CA GLY A 192 3.43 12.54 -9.07
C GLY A 192 2.19 13.23 -9.67
N PRO A 193 1.04 12.58 -9.78
CA PRO A 193 -0.10 13.02 -10.59
C PRO A 193 -0.80 14.28 -10.08
N LYS A 194 -0.60 14.68 -8.82
CA LYS A 194 -1.28 15.81 -8.17
C LYS A 194 -2.82 15.65 -8.18
N ARG A 195 -3.27 14.42 -8.01
CA ARG A 195 -4.69 14.03 -8.03
C ARG A 195 -5.00 13.14 -6.84
N ASP A 196 -6.18 13.29 -6.25
CA ASP A 196 -6.72 12.32 -5.28
C ASP A 196 -7.39 11.17 -6.04
N LEU A 197 -6.57 10.21 -6.47
CA LEU A 197 -7.02 9.12 -7.34
C LEU A 197 -8.07 8.23 -6.68
N LEU A 198 -7.94 7.98 -5.38
CA LEU A 198 -8.93 7.20 -4.65
C LEU A 198 -10.27 7.93 -4.59
N ARG A 199 -10.25 9.24 -4.33
CA ARG A 199 -11.47 10.06 -4.32
C ARG A 199 -12.18 10.04 -5.66
N GLU A 200 -11.45 10.16 -6.75
CA GLU A 200 -12.03 10.11 -8.10
C GLU A 200 -12.76 8.77 -8.37
N TRP A 201 -12.20 7.65 -7.92
CA TRP A 201 -12.88 6.35 -8.00
C TRP A 201 -14.13 6.29 -7.12
N VAL A 202 -14.05 6.80 -5.90
CA VAL A 202 -15.19 6.84 -4.97
C VAL A 202 -16.32 7.69 -5.54
N ASP A 203 -16.01 8.86 -6.07
CA ASP A 203 -16.99 9.75 -6.68
C ASP A 203 -17.63 9.12 -7.93
N ALA A 204 -16.86 8.41 -8.73
CA ALA A 204 -17.37 7.62 -9.85
C ALA A 204 -18.32 6.51 -9.38
N CYS A 205 -17.98 5.79 -8.32
CA CYS A 205 -18.85 4.77 -7.75
C CYS A 205 -20.18 5.37 -7.25
N HIS A 206 -20.14 6.51 -6.57
CA HIS A 206 -21.34 7.22 -6.13
C HIS A 206 -22.22 7.62 -7.31
N LYS A 207 -21.62 8.22 -8.35
CA LYS A 207 -22.34 8.67 -9.55
C LYS A 207 -23.05 7.52 -10.27
N HIS A 208 -22.45 6.35 -10.31
CA HIS A 208 -22.99 5.15 -10.94
C HIS A 208 -23.76 4.24 -9.99
N ASN A 209 -24.03 4.69 -8.75
CA ASN A 209 -24.70 3.89 -7.71
C ASN A 209 -24.08 2.48 -7.54
N MET A 210 -22.74 2.41 -7.60
CA MET A 210 -21.96 1.18 -7.47
C MET A 210 -21.37 1.07 -6.07
N ARG A 211 -21.50 -0.08 -5.46
CA ARG A 211 -20.82 -0.37 -4.18
C ARG A 211 -19.32 -0.42 -4.37
N TYR A 212 -18.57 0.01 -3.36
CA TYR A 212 -17.11 -0.07 -3.40
C TYR A 212 -16.53 -0.45 -2.04
N GLY A 213 -15.31 -0.94 -2.07
CA GLY A 213 -14.43 -1.12 -0.93
C GLY A 213 -13.04 -0.62 -1.29
N VAL A 214 -12.19 -0.44 -0.28
CA VAL A 214 -10.80 -0.01 -0.47
C VAL A 214 -9.87 -1.07 0.10
N THR A 215 -8.82 -1.41 -0.65
CA THR A 215 -7.80 -2.37 -0.22
C THR A 215 -6.51 -1.70 0.17
N PHE A 216 -5.89 -2.19 1.22
CA PHE A 216 -4.63 -1.71 1.77
C PHE A 216 -3.66 -2.88 1.88
N HIS A 217 -2.41 -2.68 1.45
CA HIS A 217 -1.38 -3.71 1.41
C HIS A 217 -0.24 -3.38 2.39
N HIS A 218 -0.58 -3.05 3.64
CA HIS A 218 0.39 -2.61 4.64
C HIS A 218 1.00 -3.75 5.48
N GLU A 219 0.43 -4.97 5.47
CA GLU A 219 0.72 -6.03 6.43
C GLU A 219 2.20 -6.45 6.48
N TYR A 220 2.97 -6.27 5.42
CA TYR A 220 4.40 -6.57 5.40
C TYR A 220 5.25 -5.57 4.62
N THR A 221 4.83 -4.31 4.54
CA THR A 221 5.52 -3.22 3.83
C THR A 221 6.99 -3.10 4.26
N TRP A 222 7.27 -3.18 5.58
CA TRP A 222 8.64 -3.10 6.09
C TRP A 222 9.54 -4.22 5.53
N TRP A 223 9.13 -5.48 5.59
CA TRP A 223 9.86 -6.60 5.01
C TRP A 223 10.00 -6.44 3.48
N TRP A 224 8.96 -5.99 2.86
CA TRP A 224 8.89 -5.84 1.42
C TRP A 224 9.93 -4.83 0.89
N TRP A 225 10.17 -3.74 1.65
CA TRP A 225 11.12 -2.70 1.32
C TRP A 225 12.60 -3.05 1.59
N GLN A 226 12.91 -4.16 2.28
CA GLN A 226 14.28 -4.49 2.68
C GLN A 226 15.27 -4.56 1.50
N THR A 227 14.82 -4.84 0.28
CA THR A 227 15.68 -4.85 -0.90
C THR A 227 16.25 -3.47 -1.26
N ALA A 228 15.53 -2.39 -0.94
CA ALA A 228 15.97 -1.01 -1.20
C ALA A 228 17.17 -0.57 -0.35
N PHE A 229 17.46 -1.29 0.75
CA PHE A 229 18.62 -1.03 1.61
C PHE A 229 19.88 -1.78 1.18
N GLY A 230 19.82 -2.52 0.09
CA GLY A 230 20.92 -3.28 -0.47
C GLY A 230 21.85 -2.47 -1.35
N SER A 231 22.65 -3.19 -2.13
CA SER A 231 23.56 -2.71 -3.17
C SER A 231 23.76 -3.81 -4.22
N ASP A 232 24.32 -3.47 -5.36
CA ASP A 232 24.78 -4.47 -6.31
C ASP A 232 25.90 -5.32 -5.71
N LYS A 233 25.95 -6.58 -6.11
CA LYS A 233 27.00 -7.53 -5.73
C LYS A 233 28.13 -7.57 -6.74
N SER A 234 27.89 -7.10 -7.97
CA SER A 234 28.81 -7.18 -9.09
C SER A 234 28.76 -5.91 -9.95
N GLY A 235 29.69 -5.79 -10.91
CA GLY A 235 29.76 -4.68 -11.85
C GLY A 235 30.33 -3.37 -11.27
N ASP A 236 30.24 -2.29 -12.05
CA ASP A 236 30.87 -1.00 -11.74
C ASP A 236 30.28 -0.29 -10.50
N LYS A 237 29.07 -0.65 -10.12
CA LYS A 237 28.37 -0.11 -8.94
C LYS A 237 28.34 -1.09 -7.76
N ALA A 238 29.14 -2.17 -7.80
CA ALA A 238 29.21 -3.13 -6.71
C ALA A 238 29.48 -2.46 -5.36
N GLY A 239 28.64 -2.76 -4.36
CA GLY A 239 28.74 -2.19 -3.01
C GLY A 239 28.24 -0.75 -2.87
N VAL A 240 27.82 -0.08 -3.95
CA VAL A 240 27.21 1.26 -3.87
C VAL A 240 25.79 1.11 -3.32
N PRO A 241 25.46 1.69 -2.14
CA PRO A 241 24.14 1.57 -1.53
C PRO A 241 23.04 2.12 -2.43
N TYR A 242 21.92 1.42 -2.50
CA TYR A 242 20.72 1.92 -3.14
C TYR A 242 20.10 3.09 -2.34
N ASP A 243 19.19 3.82 -2.96
CA ASP A 243 18.59 5.03 -2.41
C ASP A 243 17.68 4.81 -1.19
N GLY A 244 17.30 3.58 -0.87
CA GLY A 244 16.65 3.23 0.39
C GLY A 244 17.52 3.48 1.62
N ASN A 245 18.83 3.64 1.45
CA ASN A 245 19.75 4.03 2.53
C ASN A 245 19.79 5.54 2.79
N LEU A 246 19.15 6.35 1.95
CA LEU A 246 19.05 7.80 2.13
C LEU A 246 18.16 8.13 3.34
N THR A 247 18.46 9.27 3.96
CA THR A 247 17.74 9.79 5.13
C THR A 247 17.09 11.13 4.79
N LEU A 248 16.24 11.63 5.66
CA LEU A 248 15.63 12.95 5.52
C LEU A 248 16.70 14.05 5.29
N ALA A 249 17.88 13.95 5.93
CA ALA A 249 18.94 14.93 5.80
C ALA A 249 19.56 14.98 4.38
N ASP A 250 19.57 13.85 3.68
CA ASP A 250 20.09 13.76 2.30
C ASP A 250 19.19 14.46 1.29
N GLY A 251 17.95 14.80 1.68
CA GLY A 251 17.00 15.55 0.88
C GLY A 251 17.30 17.04 0.75
N LYS A 252 18.20 17.58 1.57
CA LYS A 252 18.49 19.02 1.57
C LYS A 252 18.91 19.51 0.19
N GLY A 253 18.20 20.50 -0.33
CA GLY A 253 18.42 21.05 -1.67
C GLY A 253 17.95 20.16 -2.82
N LYS A 254 17.31 19.02 -2.54
CA LYS A 254 16.75 18.12 -3.55
C LYS A 254 15.23 18.29 -3.65
N TRP A 255 14.64 17.73 -4.71
CA TRP A 255 13.20 17.82 -4.96
C TRP A 255 12.34 17.19 -3.85
N TRP A 256 12.90 16.26 -3.07
CA TRP A 256 12.26 15.55 -1.97
C TRP A 256 12.66 16.08 -0.58
N GLU A 257 13.19 17.32 -0.52
CA GLU A 257 13.47 17.99 0.75
C GLU A 257 12.21 18.04 1.62
N GLY A 258 12.35 17.64 2.88
CA GLY A 258 11.23 17.53 3.81
C GLY A 258 10.45 16.21 3.76
N TYR A 259 10.78 15.31 2.83
CA TYR A 259 10.21 13.95 2.75
C TYR A 259 11.23 12.92 3.20
N ASP A 260 10.86 12.08 4.16
CA ASP A 260 11.70 10.94 4.54
C ASP A 260 11.53 9.82 3.51
N PRO A 261 12.59 9.35 2.86
CA PRO A 261 12.51 8.30 1.85
C PRO A 261 12.40 6.89 2.43
N ARG A 262 12.45 6.76 3.76
CA ARG A 262 12.42 5.46 4.48
C ARG A 262 11.00 5.04 4.86
#